data_57fb1634c07ffa3ad73382067761aa6a
#
_entry.id   57fb1634c07ffa3ad73382067761aa6a
#
_cell.length_a   1.000
_cell.length_b   1.000
_cell.length_c   1.000
_cell.angle_alpha   90.00
_cell.angle_beta   90.00
_cell.angle_gamma   90.00
#
_symmetry.space_group_name_H-M   'P 1'
#
loop_
_entity.id
_entity.type
_entity.pdbx_description
1 polymer ?
#
loop_
_entity_poly.entity_id
_entity_poly.type
_entity_poly.pdbx_seq_one_letter_code
_entity_poly.pdbx_strand_id
1 'polypeptide(L)'
;MTSAARKRPPRLSRDLVVEAAVVLVREQGLRQLSMRTLAERLGVTPMAVYKHVEHRDGLVLLAVEAILGTVVFPEERLDPVSWLRVLARRVRAMGLEHRGLMDFLLDEGPTVHTSLVILDRTVRKLHGAGIPWKEAGALHNTFFSWLAGAVRRQEPWDVSAQGTPPPFEKFFAAAEALPAKDYPGLAHSVPHMRATDVGKEFEASLGFMLEGIQRRIDVRQEAPRKKRPRSRPG
;
A
#
# COMPACT_ATOMS: atom_id res chain seq x y z
N MET A 1 -53.92 -6.47 9.65
CA MET A 1 -52.63 -7.15 9.90
C MET A 1 -51.91 -7.29 8.56
N THR A 2 -51.03 -6.35 8.28
CA THR A 2 -50.37 -6.22 6.97
C THR A 2 -49.10 -7.09 6.99
N SER A 3 -49.12 -8.18 6.20
CA SER A 3 -48.01 -9.09 6.01
C SER A 3 -46.87 -8.33 5.31
N ALA A 4 -45.77 -8.04 6.03
CA ALA A 4 -44.57 -7.49 5.46
C ALA A 4 -43.97 -8.56 4.52
N ALA A 5 -44.03 -8.33 3.22
CA ALA A 5 -43.41 -9.17 2.21
C ALA A 5 -41.89 -9.27 2.51
N ARG A 6 -41.44 -10.44 2.98
CA ARG A 6 -40.01 -10.79 3.10
C ARG A 6 -39.38 -10.65 1.70
N LYS A 7 -38.66 -9.57 1.47
CA LYS A 7 -37.80 -9.40 0.28
C LYS A 7 -36.92 -10.64 0.16
N ARG A 8 -37.10 -11.39 -0.93
CA ARG A 8 -36.24 -12.54 -1.25
C ARG A 8 -34.80 -12.07 -1.26
N PRO A 9 -33.87 -12.73 -0.55
CA PRO A 9 -32.48 -12.32 -0.54
C PRO A 9 -31.97 -12.24 -1.98
N PRO A 10 -31.14 -11.25 -2.33
CA PRO A 10 -30.60 -11.11 -3.67
C PRO A 10 -29.88 -12.41 -4.05
N ARG A 11 -30.03 -12.85 -5.30
CA ARG A 11 -29.38 -14.04 -5.81
C ARG A 11 -27.86 -13.80 -5.72
N LEU A 12 -27.11 -14.73 -5.13
CA LEU A 12 -25.66 -14.65 -5.02
C LEU A 12 -25.05 -14.42 -6.42
N SER A 13 -24.24 -13.39 -6.54
CA SER A 13 -23.51 -13.02 -7.75
C SER A 13 -22.02 -12.88 -7.42
N ARG A 14 -21.17 -12.87 -8.45
CA ARG A 14 -19.72 -12.63 -8.27
C ARG A 14 -19.45 -11.28 -7.64
N ASP A 15 -20.18 -10.24 -8.02
CA ASP A 15 -20.04 -8.88 -7.48
C ASP A 15 -20.38 -8.84 -5.98
N LEU A 16 -21.48 -9.47 -5.56
CA LEU A 16 -21.82 -9.58 -4.15
C LEU A 16 -20.78 -10.35 -3.33
N VAL A 17 -20.17 -11.38 -3.94
CA VAL A 17 -19.07 -12.13 -3.31
C VAL A 17 -17.85 -11.22 -3.11
N VAL A 18 -17.48 -10.43 -4.12
CA VAL A 18 -16.35 -9.48 -4.04
C VAL A 18 -16.64 -8.36 -3.04
N GLU A 19 -17.81 -7.74 -3.09
CA GLU A 19 -18.22 -6.70 -2.14
C GLU A 19 -18.14 -7.20 -0.69
N ALA A 20 -18.71 -8.38 -0.42
CA ALA A 20 -18.67 -8.98 0.91
C ALA A 20 -17.23 -9.32 1.35
N ALA A 21 -16.36 -9.76 0.42
CA ALA A 21 -14.96 -10.02 0.68
C ALA A 21 -14.22 -8.74 1.07
N VAL A 22 -14.41 -7.62 0.35
CA VAL A 22 -13.82 -6.31 0.67
C VAL A 22 -14.24 -5.84 2.06
N VAL A 23 -15.54 -5.93 2.37
CA VAL A 23 -16.03 -5.55 3.70
C VAL A 23 -15.42 -6.43 4.79
N LEU A 24 -15.26 -7.73 4.54
CA LEU A 24 -14.65 -8.67 5.48
C LEU A 24 -13.17 -8.34 5.72
N VAL A 25 -12.44 -7.97 4.66
CA VAL A 25 -11.04 -7.53 4.76
C VAL A 25 -10.94 -6.25 5.59
N ARG A 26 -11.83 -5.28 5.39
CA ARG A 26 -11.87 -4.05 6.18
C ARG A 26 -12.07 -4.32 7.67
N GLU A 27 -13.00 -5.21 8.02
CA GLU A 27 -13.37 -5.51 9.41
C GLU A 27 -12.35 -6.41 10.11
N GLN A 28 -11.81 -7.43 9.43
CA GLN A 28 -11.04 -8.51 10.05
C GLN A 28 -9.61 -8.63 9.51
N GLY A 29 -9.29 -7.99 8.40
CA GLY A 29 -8.01 -8.09 7.69
C GLY A 29 -7.96 -9.22 6.65
N LEU A 30 -7.04 -9.07 5.70
CA LEU A 30 -6.92 -9.96 4.53
C LEU A 30 -6.59 -11.42 4.92
N ARG A 31 -5.83 -11.61 6.02
CA ARG A 31 -5.47 -12.96 6.51
C ARG A 31 -6.67 -13.78 6.95
N GLN A 32 -7.75 -13.14 7.41
CA GLN A 32 -8.98 -13.79 7.88
C GLN A 32 -9.94 -14.12 6.72
N LEU A 33 -9.65 -13.64 5.51
CA LEU A 33 -10.48 -13.92 4.35
C LEU A 33 -10.36 -15.41 3.96
N SER A 34 -11.50 -16.11 4.03
CA SER A 34 -11.63 -17.52 3.68
C SER A 34 -13.01 -17.78 3.07
N MET A 35 -13.14 -18.90 2.35
CA MET A 35 -14.45 -19.34 1.82
C MET A 35 -15.50 -19.51 2.90
N ARG A 36 -15.09 -19.96 4.09
CA ARG A 36 -15.96 -20.16 5.24
C ARG A 36 -16.44 -18.84 5.83
N THR A 37 -15.50 -17.93 6.18
CA THR A 37 -15.84 -16.62 6.77
C THR A 37 -16.71 -15.79 5.83
N LEU A 38 -16.47 -15.90 4.51
CA LEU A 38 -17.28 -15.24 3.51
C LEU A 38 -18.69 -15.84 3.39
N ALA A 39 -18.81 -17.17 3.41
CA ALA A 39 -20.10 -17.86 3.38
C ALA A 39 -20.96 -17.54 4.61
N GLU A 40 -20.35 -17.53 5.80
CA GLU A 40 -21.00 -17.13 7.06
C GLU A 40 -21.54 -15.70 6.97
N ARG A 41 -20.73 -14.76 6.45
CA ARG A 41 -21.16 -13.36 6.25
C ARG A 41 -22.32 -13.22 5.26
N LEU A 42 -22.30 -13.99 4.18
CA LEU A 42 -23.35 -13.95 3.15
C LEU A 42 -24.62 -14.74 3.51
N GLY A 43 -24.59 -15.49 4.62
CA GLY A 43 -25.70 -16.36 5.03
C GLY A 43 -25.95 -17.51 4.05
N VAL A 44 -24.90 -18.02 3.40
CA VAL A 44 -24.95 -19.11 2.43
C VAL A 44 -24.01 -20.25 2.82
N THR A 45 -24.09 -21.36 2.11
CA THR A 45 -23.15 -22.46 2.29
C THR A 45 -21.79 -22.15 1.60
N PRO A 46 -20.64 -22.65 2.09
CA PRO A 46 -19.36 -22.50 1.39
C PRO A 46 -19.41 -23.01 -0.06
N MET A 47 -20.17 -24.07 -0.33
CA MET A 47 -20.36 -24.61 -1.68
C MET A 47 -21.03 -23.61 -2.64
N ALA A 48 -21.87 -22.70 -2.12
CA ALA A 48 -22.48 -21.65 -2.93
C ALA A 48 -21.42 -20.60 -3.34
N VAL A 49 -20.45 -20.30 -2.48
CA VAL A 49 -19.34 -19.40 -2.78
C VAL A 49 -18.40 -20.01 -3.82
N TYR A 50 -18.11 -21.31 -3.71
CA TYR A 50 -17.28 -22.03 -4.68
C TYR A 50 -17.81 -22.00 -6.13
N LYS A 51 -19.10 -21.77 -6.34
CA LYS A 51 -19.66 -21.54 -7.68
C LYS A 51 -19.22 -20.25 -8.34
N HIS A 52 -18.72 -19.29 -7.57
CA HIS A 52 -18.30 -17.97 -8.04
C HIS A 52 -16.78 -17.77 -8.00
N VAL A 53 -16.09 -18.51 -7.11
CA VAL A 53 -14.62 -18.42 -6.92
C VAL A 53 -14.09 -19.82 -6.62
N GLU A 54 -13.18 -20.31 -7.45
CA GLU A 54 -12.72 -21.71 -7.39
C GLU A 54 -11.94 -22.06 -6.12
N HIS A 55 -11.13 -21.14 -5.60
CA HIS A 55 -10.28 -21.35 -4.44
C HIS A 55 -10.01 -20.04 -3.69
N ARG A 56 -9.46 -20.19 -2.46
CA ARG A 56 -9.16 -19.06 -1.56
C ARG A 56 -8.27 -17.99 -2.22
N ASP A 57 -7.23 -18.40 -2.92
CA ASP A 57 -6.26 -17.48 -3.53
C ASP A 57 -6.94 -16.63 -4.63
N GLY A 58 -7.84 -17.23 -5.42
CA GLY A 58 -8.67 -16.51 -6.37
C GLY A 58 -9.57 -15.47 -5.68
N LEU A 59 -10.14 -15.81 -4.51
CA LEU A 59 -10.92 -14.87 -3.70
C LEU A 59 -10.06 -13.70 -3.19
N VAL A 60 -8.85 -13.99 -2.71
CA VAL A 60 -7.88 -12.98 -2.25
C VAL A 60 -7.53 -12.03 -3.39
N LEU A 61 -7.18 -12.56 -4.57
CA LEU A 61 -6.85 -11.74 -5.74
C LEU A 61 -8.01 -10.83 -6.16
N LEU A 62 -9.26 -11.34 -6.15
CA LEU A 62 -10.45 -10.54 -6.45
C LEU A 62 -10.68 -9.43 -5.43
N ALA A 63 -10.50 -9.72 -4.15
CA ALA A 63 -10.63 -8.72 -3.09
C ALA A 63 -9.54 -7.65 -3.21
N VAL A 64 -8.27 -8.05 -3.43
CA VAL A 64 -7.13 -7.14 -3.61
C VAL A 64 -7.34 -6.25 -4.83
N GLU A 65 -7.75 -6.81 -5.98
CA GLU A 65 -8.07 -6.03 -7.18
C GLU A 65 -9.17 -5.01 -6.92
N ALA A 66 -10.26 -5.41 -6.26
CA ALA A 66 -11.36 -4.52 -5.92
C ALA A 66 -10.92 -3.39 -4.97
N ILE A 67 -10.12 -3.70 -3.96
CA ILE A 67 -9.59 -2.71 -3.02
C ILE A 67 -8.66 -1.73 -3.75
N LEU A 68 -7.69 -2.21 -4.52
CA LEU A 68 -6.77 -1.37 -5.28
C LEU A 68 -7.51 -0.51 -6.31
N GLY A 69 -8.58 -1.03 -6.91
CA GLY A 69 -9.44 -0.32 -7.85
C GLY A 69 -10.12 0.91 -7.26
N THR A 70 -10.20 1.04 -5.93
CA THR A 70 -10.71 2.25 -5.26
C THR A 70 -9.72 3.41 -5.25
N VAL A 71 -8.44 3.17 -5.58
CA VAL A 71 -7.42 4.21 -5.60
C VAL A 71 -7.67 5.19 -6.72
N VAL A 72 -8.08 6.40 -6.38
CA VAL A 72 -8.21 7.49 -7.34
C VAL A 72 -6.80 7.99 -7.70
N PHE A 73 -6.46 7.99 -8.98
CA PHE A 73 -5.15 8.52 -9.42
C PHE A 73 -5.09 10.04 -9.25
N PRO A 74 -3.89 10.59 -8.89
CA PRO A 74 -3.69 12.05 -8.88
C PRO A 74 -3.87 12.64 -10.27
N GLU A 75 -4.14 13.96 -10.33
CA GLU A 75 -4.27 14.66 -11.59
C GLU A 75 -2.98 14.61 -12.41
N GLU A 76 -3.10 14.31 -13.71
CA GLU A 76 -1.94 14.15 -14.61
C GLU A 76 -1.11 15.42 -14.78
N ARG A 77 -1.72 16.61 -14.56
CA ARG A 77 -1.01 17.91 -14.63
C ARG A 77 -0.01 18.16 -13.50
N LEU A 78 -0.10 17.41 -12.39
CA LEU A 78 0.85 17.57 -11.28
C LEU A 78 2.26 17.18 -11.73
N ASP A 79 3.27 17.86 -11.19
CA ASP A 79 4.65 17.43 -11.31
C ASP A 79 4.86 16.04 -10.67
N PRO A 80 5.94 15.30 -11.02
CA PRO A 80 6.12 13.93 -10.56
C PRO A 80 6.17 13.77 -9.05
N VAL A 81 6.78 14.72 -8.34
CA VAL A 81 6.93 14.65 -6.88
C VAL A 81 5.60 14.88 -6.18
N SER A 82 4.84 15.90 -6.61
CA SER A 82 3.50 16.17 -6.11
C SER A 82 2.53 15.03 -6.44
N TRP A 83 2.65 14.46 -7.64
CA TRP A 83 1.85 13.31 -8.06
C TRP A 83 2.11 12.08 -7.16
N LEU A 84 3.39 11.73 -6.92
CA LEU A 84 3.77 10.64 -6.03
C LEU A 84 3.34 10.88 -4.58
N ARG A 85 3.43 12.12 -4.10
CA ARG A 85 2.97 12.50 -2.75
C ARG A 85 1.49 12.22 -2.56
N VAL A 86 0.65 12.63 -3.52
CA VAL A 86 -0.80 12.40 -3.47
C VAL A 86 -1.10 10.91 -3.55
N LEU A 87 -0.43 10.19 -4.46
CA LEU A 87 -0.62 8.74 -4.60
C LEU A 87 -0.24 7.99 -3.33
N ALA A 88 0.93 8.32 -2.73
CA ALA A 88 1.38 7.69 -1.49
C ALA A 88 0.39 7.84 -0.33
N ARG A 89 -0.18 9.04 -0.16
CA ARG A 89 -1.19 9.28 0.88
C ARG A 89 -2.47 8.49 0.65
N ARG A 90 -2.91 8.35 -0.61
CA ARG A 90 -4.09 7.55 -0.98
C ARG A 90 -3.86 6.05 -0.75
N VAL A 91 -2.71 5.55 -1.18
CA VAL A 91 -2.32 4.15 -0.95
C VAL A 91 -2.17 3.88 0.56
N ARG A 92 -1.59 4.82 1.32
CA ARG A 92 -1.52 4.71 2.78
C ARG A 92 -2.90 4.60 3.41
N ALA A 93 -3.81 5.52 3.08
CA ALA A 93 -5.17 5.51 3.64
C ALA A 93 -5.88 4.18 3.35
N MET A 94 -5.81 3.71 2.11
CA MET A 94 -6.35 2.42 1.69
C MET A 94 -5.72 1.24 2.44
N GLY A 95 -4.38 1.22 2.58
CA GLY A 95 -3.67 0.15 3.28
C GLY A 95 -4.02 0.06 4.76
N LEU A 96 -4.15 1.21 5.44
CA LEU A 96 -4.57 1.26 6.85
C LEU A 96 -6.02 0.79 7.05
N GLU A 97 -6.88 1.04 6.06
CA GLU A 97 -8.28 0.57 6.08
C GLU A 97 -8.39 -0.94 5.84
N HIS A 98 -7.41 -1.55 5.13
CA HIS A 98 -7.45 -2.95 4.73
C HIS A 98 -6.21 -3.70 5.22
N ARG A 99 -6.20 -4.06 6.51
CA ARG A 99 -5.05 -4.73 7.16
C ARG A 99 -4.60 -5.98 6.42
N GLY A 100 -3.28 -6.15 6.31
CA GLY A 100 -2.64 -7.27 5.62
C GLY A 100 -2.55 -7.12 4.10
N LEU A 101 -3.10 -6.03 3.52
CA LEU A 101 -2.98 -5.75 2.11
C LEU A 101 -1.53 -5.46 1.71
N MET A 102 -0.80 -4.69 2.54
CA MET A 102 0.60 -4.36 2.26
C MET A 102 1.51 -5.58 2.38
N ASP A 103 1.24 -6.48 3.33
CA ASP A 103 1.93 -7.78 3.42
C ASP A 103 1.76 -8.57 2.11
N PHE A 104 0.52 -8.69 1.62
CA PHE A 104 0.23 -9.39 0.38
C PHE A 104 1.00 -8.78 -0.82
N LEU A 105 1.00 -7.46 -0.96
CA LEU A 105 1.68 -6.78 -2.07
C LEU A 105 3.21 -6.90 -1.99
N LEU A 106 3.79 -7.00 -0.79
CA LEU A 106 5.22 -7.24 -0.59
C LEU A 106 5.61 -8.69 -0.90
N ASP A 107 4.78 -9.65 -0.50
CA ASP A 107 5.07 -11.08 -0.63
C ASP A 107 4.81 -11.58 -2.07
N GLU A 108 3.69 -11.19 -2.68
CA GLU A 108 3.23 -11.67 -4.00
C GLU A 108 3.61 -10.73 -5.16
N GLY A 109 4.00 -9.48 -4.84
CA GLY A 109 4.28 -8.46 -5.84
C GLY A 109 3.02 -7.91 -6.55
N PRO A 110 3.19 -7.16 -7.65
CA PRO A 110 2.09 -6.53 -8.39
C PRO A 110 1.38 -7.52 -9.32
N THR A 111 0.70 -8.53 -8.76
CA THR A 111 0.09 -9.64 -9.49
C THR A 111 -1.30 -9.33 -10.04
N VAL A 112 -2.00 -8.31 -9.51
CA VAL A 112 -3.34 -7.91 -9.96
C VAL A 112 -3.27 -6.74 -10.95
N HIS A 113 -4.30 -6.62 -11.81
CA HIS A 113 -4.30 -5.63 -12.90
C HIS A 113 -4.07 -4.20 -12.41
N THR A 114 -4.77 -3.76 -11.37
CA THR A 114 -4.65 -2.37 -10.86
C THR A 114 -3.24 -2.09 -10.33
N SER A 115 -2.55 -3.05 -9.72
CA SER A 115 -1.16 -2.85 -9.28
C SER A 115 -0.21 -2.64 -10.46
N LEU A 116 -0.42 -3.33 -11.59
CA LEU A 116 0.33 -3.12 -12.82
C LEU A 116 0.04 -1.75 -13.44
N VAL A 117 -1.21 -1.27 -13.38
CA VAL A 117 -1.58 0.08 -13.82
C VAL A 117 -0.89 1.16 -12.96
N ILE A 118 -0.80 0.96 -11.64
CA ILE A 118 -0.08 1.87 -10.74
C ILE A 118 1.41 1.92 -11.10
N LEU A 119 2.02 0.77 -11.36
CA LEU A 119 3.41 0.65 -11.81
C LEU A 119 3.63 1.41 -13.13
N ASP A 120 2.84 1.11 -14.16
CA ASP A 120 2.96 1.76 -15.48
C ASP A 120 2.83 3.27 -15.38
N ARG A 121 1.80 3.78 -14.72
CA ARG A 121 1.58 5.22 -14.57
C ARG A 121 2.73 5.91 -13.82
N THR A 122 3.24 5.29 -12.74
CA THR A 122 4.36 5.83 -11.98
C THR A 122 5.63 5.89 -12.82
N VAL A 123 5.97 4.81 -13.51
CA VAL A 123 7.17 4.74 -14.35
C VAL A 123 7.08 5.73 -15.52
N ARG A 124 5.91 5.84 -16.17
CA ARG A 124 5.68 6.84 -17.23
C ARG A 124 5.80 8.27 -16.72
N LYS A 125 5.28 8.56 -15.54
CA LYS A 125 5.36 9.88 -14.90
C LYS A 125 6.81 10.30 -14.65
N LEU A 126 7.62 9.38 -14.09
CA LEU A 126 9.06 9.60 -13.87
C LEU A 126 9.82 9.71 -15.18
N HIS A 127 9.51 8.87 -16.18
CA HIS A 127 10.14 8.93 -17.49
C HIS A 127 9.86 10.27 -18.20
N GLY A 128 8.64 10.76 -18.12
CA GLY A 128 8.25 12.07 -18.66
C GLY A 128 9.02 13.24 -18.06
N ALA A 129 9.56 13.09 -16.84
CA ALA A 129 10.44 14.04 -16.19
C ALA A 129 11.93 13.89 -16.57
N GLY A 130 12.28 12.99 -17.50
CA GLY A 130 13.63 12.78 -17.99
C GLY A 130 14.37 11.60 -17.36
N ILE A 131 13.75 10.84 -16.47
CA ILE A 131 14.36 9.64 -15.90
C ILE A 131 14.34 8.49 -16.94
N PRO A 132 15.46 7.81 -17.22
CA PRO A 132 15.47 6.66 -18.12
C PRO A 132 14.55 5.53 -17.62
N TRP A 133 13.91 4.76 -18.52
CA TRP A 133 12.99 3.68 -18.19
C TRP A 133 13.49 2.72 -17.11
N LYS A 134 14.74 2.25 -17.25
CA LYS A 134 15.38 1.36 -16.28
C LYS A 134 15.46 1.97 -14.87
N GLU A 135 15.83 3.25 -14.80
CA GLU A 135 15.95 3.98 -13.53
C GLU A 135 14.57 4.29 -12.95
N ALA A 136 13.61 4.66 -13.79
CA ALA A 136 12.22 4.90 -13.37
C ALA A 136 11.58 3.64 -12.75
N GLY A 137 11.82 2.45 -13.33
CA GLY A 137 11.39 1.18 -12.75
C GLY A 137 12.04 0.90 -11.39
N ALA A 138 13.35 1.15 -11.24
CA ALA A 138 14.05 0.98 -9.97
C ALA A 138 13.52 1.97 -8.89
N LEU A 139 13.27 3.22 -9.25
CA LEU A 139 12.69 4.22 -8.35
C LEU A 139 11.27 3.84 -7.93
N HIS A 140 10.45 3.32 -8.86
CA HIS A 140 9.14 2.78 -8.52
C HIS A 140 9.24 1.68 -7.47
N ASN A 141 10.07 0.65 -7.71
CA ASN A 141 10.21 -0.46 -6.77
C ASN A 141 10.68 0.00 -5.38
N THR A 142 11.68 0.88 -5.33
CA THR A 142 12.18 1.45 -4.08
C THR A 142 11.10 2.22 -3.34
N PHE A 143 10.37 3.09 -4.05
CA PHE A 143 9.32 3.92 -3.48
C PHE A 143 8.16 3.09 -2.93
N PHE A 144 7.67 2.11 -3.69
CA PHE A 144 6.55 1.29 -3.24
C PHE A 144 6.92 0.26 -2.19
N SER A 145 8.15 -0.28 -2.19
CA SER A 145 8.64 -1.13 -1.10
C SER A 145 8.74 -0.35 0.21
N TRP A 146 9.27 0.88 0.16
CA TRP A 146 9.26 1.78 1.31
C TRP A 146 7.83 2.10 1.76
N LEU A 147 6.94 2.48 0.83
CA LEU A 147 5.56 2.84 1.12
C LEU A 147 4.80 1.70 1.81
N ALA A 148 4.89 0.49 1.25
CA ALA A 148 4.26 -0.69 1.83
C ALA A 148 4.80 -1.01 3.22
N GLY A 149 6.12 -0.95 3.42
CA GLY A 149 6.75 -1.14 4.72
C GLY A 149 6.34 -0.07 5.74
N ALA A 150 6.25 1.20 5.32
CA ALA A 150 5.84 2.30 6.17
C ALA A 150 4.36 2.19 6.60
N VAL A 151 3.48 1.72 5.71
CA VAL A 151 2.05 1.47 6.04
C VAL A 151 1.93 0.26 6.96
N ARG A 152 2.57 -0.87 6.61
CA ARG A 152 2.56 -2.09 7.42
C ARG A 152 2.99 -1.85 8.86
N ARG A 153 4.00 -1.00 9.07
CA ARG A 153 4.50 -0.66 10.40
C ARG A 153 3.46 0.06 11.27
N GLN A 154 2.46 0.70 10.68
CA GLN A 154 1.39 1.39 11.38
C GLN A 154 0.26 0.45 11.82
N GLU A 155 0.02 -0.67 11.10
CA GLU A 155 -1.05 -1.62 11.43
C GLU A 155 -1.00 -2.14 12.88
N PRO A 156 0.16 -2.55 13.45
CA PRO A 156 0.24 -2.97 14.85
C PRO A 156 -0.06 -1.87 15.87
N TRP A 157 0.23 -0.59 15.53
CA TRP A 157 -0.05 0.54 16.40
C TRP A 157 -1.55 0.77 16.55
N ASP A 158 -2.31 0.63 15.48
CA ASP A 158 -3.77 0.76 15.51
C ASP A 158 -4.41 -0.34 16.37
N VAL A 159 -3.86 -1.56 16.33
CA VAL A 159 -4.29 -2.69 17.19
C VAL A 159 -3.92 -2.44 18.66
N SER A 160 -2.81 -1.75 18.95
CA SER A 160 -2.35 -1.45 20.31
C SER A 160 -3.32 -0.56 21.09
N ALA A 161 -4.15 0.24 20.40
CA ALA A 161 -5.22 1.01 21.02
C ALA A 161 -6.24 0.12 21.77
N GLN A 162 -6.19 -1.20 21.59
CA GLN A 162 -7.05 -2.20 22.24
C GLN A 162 -6.37 -2.91 23.44
N GLY A 163 -5.31 -2.34 24.01
CA GLY A 163 -4.63 -2.86 25.22
C GLY A 163 -3.44 -3.80 24.96
N THR A 164 -3.02 -4.00 23.72
CA THR A 164 -1.80 -4.72 23.39
C THR A 164 -0.59 -3.79 23.45
N PRO A 165 0.54 -4.17 24.09
CA PRO A 165 1.72 -3.31 24.13
C PRO A 165 2.21 -2.96 22.72
N PRO A 166 2.73 -1.72 22.49
CA PRO A 166 3.29 -1.30 21.22
C PRO A 166 4.37 -2.30 20.72
N PRO A 167 4.43 -2.62 19.43
CA PRO A 167 5.37 -3.63 18.88
C PRO A 167 6.83 -3.36 19.23
N PHE A 168 7.20 -2.09 19.37
CA PHE A 168 8.56 -1.65 19.69
C PHE A 168 8.86 -1.51 21.18
N GLU A 169 7.93 -1.83 22.09
CA GLU A 169 8.18 -1.66 23.54
C GLU A 169 9.37 -2.50 24.01
N LYS A 170 9.51 -3.74 23.53
CA LYS A 170 10.67 -4.58 23.83
C LYS A 170 11.98 -4.01 23.31
N PHE A 171 11.95 -3.40 22.12
CA PHE A 171 13.11 -2.70 21.56
C PHE A 171 13.49 -1.49 22.42
N PHE A 172 12.54 -0.65 22.80
CA PHE A 172 12.80 0.51 23.62
C PHE A 172 13.37 0.12 25.00
N ALA A 173 12.77 -0.87 25.66
CA ALA A 173 13.28 -1.36 26.93
C ALA A 173 14.71 -1.94 26.81
N ALA A 174 15.00 -2.68 25.76
CA ALA A 174 16.34 -3.22 25.51
C ALA A 174 17.36 -2.10 25.22
N ALA A 175 16.99 -1.08 24.46
CA ALA A 175 17.85 0.06 24.16
C ALA A 175 18.15 0.93 25.37
N GLU A 176 17.15 1.18 26.22
CA GLU A 176 17.26 1.96 27.46
C GLU A 176 18.08 1.25 28.55
N ALA A 177 18.17 -0.07 28.51
CA ALA A 177 19.00 -0.86 29.43
C ALA A 177 20.52 -0.78 29.13
N LEU A 178 20.92 -0.24 27.96
CA LEU A 178 22.32 -0.11 27.57
C LEU A 178 22.97 1.13 28.17
N PRO A 179 24.28 1.06 28.55
CA PRO A 179 24.99 2.21 29.12
C PRO A 179 25.08 3.37 28.13
N ALA A 180 24.55 4.53 28.49
CA ALA A 180 24.50 5.72 27.62
C ALA A 180 25.88 6.16 27.10
N LYS A 181 26.93 5.99 27.94
CA LYS A 181 28.32 6.35 27.57
C LYS A 181 28.86 5.50 26.40
N ASP A 182 28.43 4.25 26.30
CA ASP A 182 28.89 3.30 25.28
C ASP A 182 27.98 3.31 24.04
N TYR A 183 26.73 3.78 24.21
CA TYR A 183 25.70 3.83 23.16
C TYR A 183 25.04 5.22 23.06
N PRO A 184 25.82 6.30 22.82
CA PRO A 184 25.28 7.67 22.82
C PRO A 184 24.19 7.89 21.75
N GLY A 185 24.27 7.22 20.60
CA GLY A 185 23.25 7.29 19.57
C GLY A 185 21.88 6.82 20.05
N LEU A 186 21.83 5.71 20.79
CA LEU A 186 20.57 5.20 21.37
C LEU A 186 20.07 6.14 22.48
N ALA A 187 20.96 6.55 23.38
CA ALA A 187 20.60 7.41 24.50
C ALA A 187 19.93 8.72 24.05
N HIS A 188 20.39 9.29 22.94
CA HIS A 188 19.83 10.54 22.39
C HIS A 188 18.62 10.32 21.48
N SER A 189 18.56 9.23 20.70
CA SER A 189 17.49 9.07 19.71
C SER A 189 16.26 8.31 20.21
N VAL A 190 16.43 7.32 21.11
CA VAL A 190 15.31 6.47 21.58
C VAL A 190 14.17 7.25 22.24
N PRO A 191 14.40 8.25 23.11
CA PRO A 191 13.31 9.05 23.69
C PRO A 191 12.48 9.76 22.62
N HIS A 192 13.13 10.26 21.55
CA HIS A 192 12.43 10.91 20.43
C HIS A 192 11.67 9.91 19.57
N MET A 193 12.26 8.74 19.30
CA MET A 193 11.60 7.67 18.56
C MET A 193 10.34 7.17 19.27
N ARG A 194 10.41 7.03 20.61
CA ARG A 194 9.27 6.61 21.43
C ARG A 194 8.13 7.66 21.41
N ALA A 195 8.48 8.93 21.39
CA ALA A 195 7.53 10.05 21.42
C ALA A 195 6.97 10.41 20.03
N THR A 196 7.49 9.80 18.95
CA THR A 196 7.11 10.17 17.58
C THR A 196 5.73 9.63 17.21
N ASP A 197 4.87 10.53 16.72
CA ASP A 197 3.61 10.17 16.08
C ASP A 197 3.87 9.49 14.73
N VAL A 198 3.33 8.29 14.54
CA VAL A 198 3.55 7.47 13.32
C VAL A 198 3.06 8.15 12.03
N GLY A 199 2.03 9.00 12.12
CA GLY A 199 1.56 9.77 10.98
C GLY A 199 2.56 10.86 10.59
N LYS A 200 3.15 11.56 11.57
CA LYS A 200 4.21 12.55 11.35
C LYS A 200 5.48 11.90 10.81
N GLU A 201 5.84 10.72 11.32
CA GLU A 201 6.98 9.95 10.82
C GLU A 201 6.78 9.54 9.36
N PHE A 202 5.57 9.10 9.00
CA PHE A 202 5.25 8.80 7.60
C PHE A 202 5.45 10.03 6.69
N GLU A 203 4.93 11.20 7.08
CA GLU A 203 5.07 12.41 6.27
C GLU A 203 6.54 12.87 6.14
N ALA A 204 7.32 12.77 7.22
CA ALA A 204 8.75 13.10 7.20
C ALA A 204 9.53 12.15 6.27
N SER A 205 9.33 10.84 6.40
CA SER A 205 9.99 9.84 5.58
C SER A 205 9.54 9.91 4.11
N LEU A 206 8.27 10.22 3.84
CA LEU A 206 7.79 10.54 2.49
C LEU A 206 8.51 11.75 1.91
N GLY A 207 8.75 12.80 2.73
CA GLY A 207 9.55 13.96 2.34
C GLY A 207 10.94 13.55 1.87
N PHE A 208 11.69 12.78 2.65
CA PHE A 208 13.04 12.31 2.30
C PHE A 208 13.07 11.50 0.99
N MET A 209 12.09 10.60 0.79
CA MET A 209 11.99 9.82 -0.44
C MET A 209 11.75 10.71 -1.66
N LEU A 210 10.84 11.67 -1.54
CA LEU A 210 10.48 12.58 -2.63
C LEU A 210 11.58 13.59 -2.95
N GLU A 211 12.33 14.08 -1.95
CA GLU A 211 13.51 14.90 -2.16
C GLU A 211 14.59 14.14 -2.94
N GLY A 212 14.82 12.87 -2.61
CA GLY A 212 15.74 12.00 -3.37
C GLY A 212 15.31 11.86 -4.83
N ILE A 213 14.03 11.66 -5.09
CA ILE A 213 13.49 11.58 -6.46
C ILE A 213 13.62 12.92 -7.18
N GLN A 214 13.31 14.04 -6.53
CA GLN A 214 13.46 15.38 -7.11
C GLN A 214 14.89 15.65 -7.54
N ARG A 215 15.87 15.38 -6.66
CA ARG A 215 17.31 15.53 -7.01
C ARG A 215 17.72 14.70 -8.23
N ARG A 216 17.16 13.49 -8.39
CA ARG A 216 17.43 12.68 -9.60
C ARG A 216 16.84 13.31 -10.85
N ILE A 217 15.65 13.91 -10.77
CA ILE A 217 15.03 14.64 -11.87
C ILE A 217 15.89 15.85 -12.24
N ASP A 218 16.30 16.66 -11.25
CA ASP A 218 17.10 17.89 -11.46
C ASP A 218 18.41 17.57 -12.17
N VAL A 219 19.17 16.57 -11.69
CA VAL A 219 20.42 16.12 -12.32
C VAL A 219 20.22 15.69 -13.77
N ARG A 220 19.07 15.07 -14.10
CA ARG A 220 18.77 14.65 -15.47
C ARG A 220 18.38 15.80 -16.38
N GLN A 221 17.74 16.83 -15.83
CA GLN A 221 17.35 18.04 -16.57
C GLN A 221 18.55 18.95 -16.83
N GLU A 222 19.52 19.01 -15.90
CA GLU A 222 20.75 19.78 -16.00
C GLU A 222 21.80 19.11 -16.90
N ALA A 223 21.73 17.79 -17.09
CA ALA A 223 22.69 17.07 -17.94
C ALA A 223 22.59 17.54 -19.40
N PRO A 224 23.66 18.03 -20.04
CA PRO A 224 23.62 18.51 -21.40
C PRO A 224 23.08 17.42 -22.33
N ARG A 225 22.00 17.73 -23.06
CA ARG A 225 21.44 16.83 -24.08
C ARG A 225 22.56 16.48 -25.07
N LYS A 226 23.10 15.25 -25.00
CA LYS A 226 24.04 14.75 -26.01
C LYS A 226 23.41 14.95 -27.38
N LYS A 227 23.98 15.85 -28.20
CA LYS A 227 23.57 16.06 -29.60
C LYS A 227 23.53 14.71 -30.30
N ARG A 228 22.37 14.30 -30.79
CA ARG A 228 22.26 13.15 -31.69
C ARG A 228 23.27 13.35 -32.83
N PRO A 229 24.13 12.37 -33.14
CA PRO A 229 24.97 12.48 -34.33
C PRO A 229 24.05 12.72 -35.53
N ARG A 230 24.33 13.77 -36.30
CA ARG A 230 23.67 14.03 -37.60
C ARG A 230 23.92 12.79 -38.45
N SER A 231 22.86 12.09 -38.84
CA SER A 231 22.91 11.10 -39.91
C SER A 231 23.53 11.76 -41.14
N ARG A 232 24.70 11.26 -41.57
CA ARG A 232 25.29 11.66 -42.86
C ARG A 232 24.26 11.27 -43.96
N PRO A 233 23.96 12.19 -44.89
CA PRO A 233 23.23 11.79 -46.11
C PRO A 233 24.23 10.97 -46.95
N GLY A 234 23.80 9.73 -47.29
CA GLY A 234 24.42 8.90 -48.32
C GLY A 234 23.84 9.27 -49.70
#